data_a5ad008e091efb38342ff04b2705f458
#
_entry.id   a5ad008e091efb38342ff04b2705f458
#
_cell.length_a   1.000
_cell.length_b   1.000
_cell.length_c   1.000
_cell.angle_alpha   90.00
_cell.angle_beta   90.00
_cell.angle_gamma   90.00
#
_symmetry.space_group_name_H-M   'P 1'
#
loop_
_entity.id
_entity.type
_entity.pdbx_description
1 polymer ?
#
loop_
_entity_poly.entity_id
_entity_poly.type
_entity_poly.pdbx_seq_one_letter_code
_entity_poly.pdbx_strand_id
1 'polypeptide(L)'
;SLYPSAMYRLEGYLKGKPKILENLNYEFLKKQDGYFVEIIIEKVNKKYNFPLMSKLTKEGIRDWTNDMENEYMNVDKTTLEEIIKYHKIEFKIVRGYYYNEGRNYTLREVIKKLFDKRIKAKKYNNPIQNIYKLLMNSCYGKCLLKPIDTETKYVSNNDYNTFVSYNYNWIKEGEQLNDNRWKFKLYKSIDDHFNLVHCGVEVLSMSKRIMNEVLCLAEDLDIEMYYTDTDSIHINNSKIKLLADEFKKLNGRDLIGKGMGQFHTDFSSDILKGEILAKRSIFLGKKCYIDELYGSESG
;
A
#
# COMPACT_ATOMS: atom_id res chain seq x y z
N SER A 1 -0.90 -6.88 -10.72
CA SER A 1 -1.00 -6.95 -9.22
C SER A 1 -0.09 -5.92 -8.58
N LEU A 2 -0.64 -4.90 -7.98
CA LEU A 2 0.09 -3.75 -7.43
C LEU A 2 0.98 -4.10 -6.23
N TYR A 3 0.43 -4.73 -5.18
CA TYR A 3 1.18 -5.03 -3.96
C TYR A 3 2.36 -6.00 -4.14
N PRO A 4 2.25 -7.09 -4.90
CA PRO A 4 3.41 -7.91 -5.27
C PRO A 4 4.49 -7.12 -5.99
N SER A 5 4.12 -6.21 -6.89
CA SER A 5 5.06 -5.33 -7.59
C SER A 5 5.75 -4.36 -6.63
N ALA A 6 5.03 -3.82 -5.65
CA ALA A 6 5.58 -2.97 -4.61
C ALA A 6 6.59 -3.72 -3.72
N MET A 7 6.25 -4.94 -3.26
CA MET A 7 7.16 -5.78 -2.48
C MET A 7 8.44 -6.15 -3.26
N TYR A 8 8.32 -6.42 -4.55
CA TYR A 8 9.47 -6.70 -5.41
C TYR A 8 10.36 -5.46 -5.60
N ARG A 9 9.74 -4.29 -5.75
CA ARG A 9 10.46 -3.03 -5.99
C ARG A 9 11.17 -2.48 -4.75
N LEU A 10 10.64 -2.74 -3.54
CA LEU A 10 11.27 -2.38 -2.26
C LEU A 10 12.63 -3.05 -2.02
N GLU A 11 12.97 -4.09 -2.78
CA GLU A 11 14.20 -4.87 -2.61
C GLU A 11 14.32 -5.59 -1.26
N GLY A 12 13.29 -5.64 -0.44
CA GLY A 12 13.23 -6.35 0.83
C GLY A 12 12.74 -5.49 2.00
N TYR A 13 12.62 -6.11 3.16
CA TYR A 13 12.15 -5.47 4.38
C TYR A 13 13.31 -4.98 5.25
N LEU A 14 13.10 -3.89 5.97
CA LEU A 14 14.06 -3.31 6.89
C LEU A 14 14.45 -4.33 7.98
N LYS A 15 15.74 -4.39 8.30
CA LYS A 15 16.32 -5.22 9.34
C LYS A 15 16.67 -4.41 10.57
N GLY A 16 16.77 -5.11 11.72
CA GLY A 16 17.23 -4.55 12.95
C GLY A 16 16.18 -3.78 13.73
N LYS A 17 16.63 -3.07 14.75
CA LYS A 17 15.78 -2.24 15.62
C LYS A 17 15.76 -0.79 15.14
N PRO A 18 14.61 -0.11 15.24
CA PRO A 18 14.55 1.33 14.97
C PRO A 18 15.43 2.10 15.96
N LYS A 19 16.18 3.08 15.45
CA LYS A 19 16.98 4.01 16.23
C LYS A 19 16.29 5.36 16.26
N ILE A 20 16.31 6.01 17.42
CA ILE A 20 15.75 7.36 17.59
C ILE A 20 16.56 8.32 16.73
N LEU A 21 15.88 9.21 16.02
CA LEU A 21 16.49 10.22 15.17
C LEU A 21 16.89 11.43 16.02
N GLU A 22 18.17 11.54 16.36
CA GLU A 22 18.73 12.68 17.07
C GLU A 22 19.18 13.79 16.10
N ASN A 23 19.72 13.39 14.95
CA ASN A 23 20.13 14.31 13.89
C ASN A 23 18.98 14.57 12.91
N LEU A 24 18.29 15.70 13.08
CA LEU A 24 17.13 16.10 12.30
C LEU A 24 17.47 16.63 10.88
N ASN A 25 18.67 16.33 10.37
CA ASN A 25 19.11 16.74 9.04
C ASN A 25 18.67 15.73 7.97
N TYR A 26 18.02 16.22 6.91
CA TYR A 26 17.59 15.37 5.80
C TYR A 26 18.75 14.73 5.04
N GLU A 27 19.92 15.37 4.92
CA GLU A 27 21.10 14.80 4.28
C GLU A 27 21.66 13.59 5.04
N PHE A 28 21.49 13.53 6.36
CA PHE A 28 21.77 12.34 7.16
C PHE A 28 20.69 11.28 6.93
N LEU A 29 19.43 11.68 6.99
CA LEU A 29 18.27 10.78 6.93
C LEU A 29 18.17 10.02 5.61
N LYS A 30 18.39 10.71 4.47
CA LYS A 30 18.27 10.09 3.13
C LYS A 30 19.28 8.95 2.87
N LYS A 31 20.38 8.89 3.65
CA LYS A 31 21.42 7.83 3.55
C LYS A 31 21.03 6.56 4.30
N GLN A 32 19.96 6.62 5.12
CA GLN A 32 19.52 5.47 5.90
C GLN A 32 18.73 4.47 5.04
N ASP A 33 18.70 3.20 5.43
CA ASP A 33 17.95 2.15 4.71
C ASP A 33 16.45 2.44 4.68
N GLY A 34 15.91 2.92 5.79
CA GLY A 34 14.53 3.36 5.91
C GLY A 34 14.33 4.25 7.13
N TYR A 35 13.24 4.98 7.15
CA TYR A 35 12.86 5.85 8.26
C TYR A 35 11.36 6.12 8.28
N PHE A 36 10.90 6.51 9.47
CA PHE A 36 9.55 6.98 9.74
C PHE A 36 9.67 8.25 10.57
N VAL A 37 9.23 9.37 10.00
CA VAL A 37 9.41 10.69 10.60
C VAL A 37 8.14 11.51 10.58
N GLU A 38 8.01 12.37 11.57
CA GLU A 38 7.06 13.47 11.57
C GLU A 38 7.76 14.71 11.01
N ILE A 39 7.16 15.31 10.02
CA ILE A 39 7.63 16.56 9.41
C ILE A 39 6.58 17.63 9.57
N ILE A 40 7.02 18.90 9.59
CA ILE A 40 6.15 20.06 9.36
C ILE A 40 6.45 20.59 7.97
N ILE A 41 5.41 20.78 7.16
CA ILE A 41 5.53 21.32 5.80
C ILE A 41 5.46 22.84 5.89
N GLU A 42 6.55 23.53 5.50
CA GLU A 42 6.62 24.99 5.55
C GLU A 42 6.06 25.62 4.29
N LYS A 43 6.22 24.96 3.13
CA LYS A 43 5.73 25.45 1.84
C LYS A 43 5.48 24.33 0.85
N VAL A 44 4.48 24.51 -0.01
CA VAL A 44 4.15 23.64 -1.13
C VAL A 44 4.35 24.40 -2.43
N ASN A 45 5.42 24.07 -3.20
CA ASN A 45 5.79 24.82 -4.40
C ASN A 45 5.11 24.31 -5.68
N LYS A 46 4.59 23.08 -5.70
CA LYS A 46 3.84 22.51 -6.82
C LYS A 46 2.58 21.79 -6.31
N LYS A 47 1.45 22.07 -6.93
CA LYS A 47 0.14 21.48 -6.62
C LYS A 47 -0.28 20.55 -7.75
N TYR A 48 -0.98 19.46 -7.39
CA TYR A 48 -1.59 18.51 -8.31
C TYR A 48 -3.11 18.44 -8.07
N ASN A 49 -3.87 18.12 -9.10
CA ASN A 49 -5.33 17.92 -8.98
C ASN A 49 -5.67 16.78 -8.03
N PHE A 50 -4.80 15.74 -7.93
CA PHE A 50 -4.87 14.71 -6.90
C PHE A 50 -3.63 14.80 -6.01
N PRO A 51 -3.72 15.47 -4.86
CA PRO A 51 -2.58 15.69 -3.97
C PRO A 51 -2.02 14.37 -3.41
N LEU A 52 -0.70 14.30 -3.24
CA LEU A 52 -0.03 13.15 -2.61
C LEU A 52 0.07 13.30 -1.09
N MET A 53 -0.31 14.46 -0.56
CA MET A 53 -0.28 14.80 0.85
C MET A 53 -1.67 14.70 1.46
N SER A 54 -1.73 14.42 2.75
CA SER A 54 -3.01 14.32 3.46
C SER A 54 -2.88 14.67 4.93
N LYS A 55 -3.96 15.19 5.51
CA LYS A 55 -4.12 15.42 6.94
C LYS A 55 -5.36 14.73 7.49
N LEU A 56 -5.45 14.58 8.80
CA LEU A 56 -6.66 14.11 9.46
C LEU A 56 -7.53 15.31 9.81
N THR A 57 -8.82 15.21 9.48
CA THR A 57 -9.81 16.16 9.95
C THR A 57 -10.05 15.99 11.45
N LYS A 58 -10.79 16.90 12.08
CA LYS A 58 -11.20 16.81 13.49
C LYS A 58 -12.01 15.55 13.79
N GLU A 59 -12.74 15.06 12.79
CA GLU A 59 -13.53 13.82 12.84
C GLU A 59 -12.69 12.55 12.60
N GLY A 60 -11.38 12.70 12.39
CA GLY A 60 -10.47 11.57 12.11
C GLY A 60 -10.55 11.04 10.67
N ILE A 61 -11.20 11.75 9.77
CA ILE A 61 -11.27 11.42 8.35
C ILE A 61 -9.99 11.92 7.66
N ARG A 62 -9.42 11.11 6.77
CA ARG A 62 -8.25 11.50 5.99
C ARG A 62 -8.69 12.36 4.80
N ASP A 63 -8.17 13.58 4.78
CA ASP A 63 -8.36 14.54 3.70
C ASP A 63 -7.08 14.68 2.87
N TRP A 64 -7.19 14.46 1.56
CA TRP A 64 -6.09 14.61 0.61
C TRP A 64 -6.12 16.01 0.04
N THR A 65 -5.07 16.78 0.33
CA THR A 65 -5.06 18.21 0.03
C THR A 65 -3.66 18.72 -0.31
N ASN A 66 -3.61 19.79 -1.12
CA ASN A 66 -2.40 20.57 -1.33
C ASN A 66 -2.19 21.62 -0.22
N ASP A 67 -3.19 21.89 0.61
CA ASP A 67 -3.14 22.90 1.66
C ASP A 67 -2.55 22.30 2.94
N MET A 68 -1.21 22.15 2.91
CA MET A 68 -0.43 21.53 3.95
C MET A 68 0.58 22.45 4.62
N GLU A 69 0.59 23.75 4.29
CA GLU A 69 1.51 24.71 4.89
C GLU A 69 1.24 24.86 6.39
N ASN A 70 2.31 24.73 7.19
CA ASN A 70 2.29 24.66 8.65
C ASN A 70 1.56 23.44 9.24
N GLU A 71 1.30 22.42 8.45
CA GLU A 71 0.68 21.17 8.89
C GLU A 71 1.72 20.08 9.14
N TYR A 72 1.43 19.22 10.10
CA TYR A 72 2.26 18.06 10.42
C TYR A 72 1.84 16.84 9.58
N MET A 73 2.83 16.09 9.15
CA MET A 73 2.60 14.84 8.43
C MET A 73 3.58 13.76 8.88
N ASN A 74 3.07 12.55 9.16
CA ASN A 74 3.90 11.37 9.38
C ASN A 74 4.16 10.68 8.05
N VAL A 75 5.43 10.46 7.74
CA VAL A 75 5.88 9.92 6.46
C VAL A 75 6.96 8.86 6.65
N ASP A 76 6.96 7.87 5.78
CA ASP A 76 8.10 6.98 5.58
C ASP A 76 9.03 7.51 4.48
N LYS A 77 10.16 6.83 4.29
CA LYS A 77 11.17 7.21 3.29
C LYS A 77 10.56 7.38 1.89
N THR A 78 9.77 6.41 1.44
CA THR A 78 9.17 6.42 0.11
C THR A 78 8.22 7.59 -0.07
N THR A 79 7.34 7.84 0.91
CA THR A 79 6.37 8.94 0.86
C THR A 79 7.09 10.30 0.87
N LEU A 80 8.10 10.48 1.73
CA LEU A 80 8.82 11.76 1.79
C LEU A 80 9.55 12.07 0.48
N GLU A 81 10.23 11.08 -0.11
CA GLU A 81 10.87 11.24 -1.42
C GLU A 81 9.87 11.62 -2.51
N GLU A 82 8.65 11.05 -2.51
CA GLU A 82 7.59 11.37 -3.47
C GLU A 82 7.09 12.80 -3.33
N ILE A 83 6.77 13.24 -2.11
CA ILE A 83 6.26 14.60 -1.92
C ILE A 83 7.34 15.67 -2.17
N ILE A 84 8.61 15.39 -1.87
CA ILE A 84 9.73 16.27 -2.27
C ILE A 84 9.81 16.36 -3.80
N LYS A 85 9.78 15.21 -4.49
CA LYS A 85 9.93 15.13 -5.95
C LYS A 85 8.80 15.85 -6.68
N TYR A 86 7.56 15.59 -6.29
CA TYR A 86 6.38 16.04 -7.02
C TYR A 86 5.86 17.39 -6.54
N HIS A 87 5.68 17.56 -5.23
CA HIS A 87 5.18 18.82 -4.66
C HIS A 87 6.27 19.87 -4.40
N LYS A 88 7.56 19.48 -4.47
CA LYS A 88 8.72 20.36 -4.22
C LYS A 88 8.58 21.12 -2.90
N ILE A 89 8.26 20.40 -1.84
CA ILE A 89 7.99 20.97 -0.52
C ILE A 89 9.27 21.53 0.13
N GLU A 90 9.09 22.56 0.97
CA GLU A 90 10.04 22.96 2.00
C GLU A 90 9.50 22.45 3.33
N PHE A 91 10.35 21.82 4.15
CA PHE A 91 9.92 21.14 5.37
C PHE A 91 11.01 21.09 6.43
N LYS A 92 10.59 20.86 7.68
CA LYS A 92 11.47 20.52 8.80
C LYS A 92 11.10 19.16 9.36
N ILE A 93 12.12 18.39 9.77
CA ILE A 93 11.94 17.14 10.47
C ILE A 93 11.75 17.48 11.95
N VAL A 94 10.71 16.93 12.58
CA VAL A 94 10.37 17.20 13.98
C VAL A 94 10.93 16.10 14.88
N ARG A 95 10.68 14.83 14.51
CA ARG A 95 11.12 13.64 15.24
C ARG A 95 10.95 12.40 14.37
N GLY A 96 11.49 11.28 14.82
CA GLY A 96 11.25 10.00 14.16
C GLY A 96 12.26 8.93 14.53
N TYR A 97 12.25 7.90 13.69
CA TYR A 97 13.09 6.73 13.80
C TYR A 97 13.70 6.38 12.45
N TYR A 98 14.88 5.77 12.46
CA TYR A 98 15.52 5.28 11.25
C TYR A 98 16.09 3.87 11.46
N TYR A 99 16.33 3.18 10.33
CA TYR A 99 16.93 1.86 10.24
C TYR A 99 18.20 1.94 9.38
N ASN A 100 19.25 1.24 9.78
CA ASN A 100 20.55 1.23 9.09
C ASN A 100 21.30 -0.13 9.17
N GLU A 101 20.53 -1.22 9.32
CA GLU A 101 21.09 -2.58 9.42
C GLU A 101 20.81 -3.39 8.14
N GLY A 102 20.52 -2.68 7.04
CA GLY A 102 20.24 -3.27 5.73
C GLY A 102 18.81 -3.80 5.59
N ARG A 103 18.60 -4.58 4.52
CA ARG A 103 17.31 -5.15 4.17
C ARG A 103 17.37 -6.67 4.05
N ASN A 104 16.24 -7.34 4.31
CA ASN A 104 16.06 -8.76 4.08
C ASN A 104 15.41 -8.98 2.71
N TYR A 105 16.16 -9.55 1.79
CA TYR A 105 15.75 -9.75 0.39
C TYR A 105 14.93 -11.02 0.15
N THR A 106 14.81 -11.91 1.14
CA THR A 106 14.18 -13.23 0.98
C THR A 106 12.77 -13.13 0.43
N LEU A 107 11.96 -12.17 0.92
CA LEU A 107 10.58 -12.02 0.45
C LEU A 107 10.53 -11.60 -1.03
N ARG A 108 11.42 -10.72 -1.48
CA ARG A 108 11.51 -10.34 -2.89
C ARG A 108 11.69 -11.54 -3.81
N GLU A 109 12.59 -12.48 -3.44
CA GLU A 109 12.81 -13.70 -4.20
C GLU A 109 11.59 -14.62 -4.19
N VAL A 110 10.94 -14.77 -3.03
CA VAL A 110 9.69 -15.55 -2.91
C VAL A 110 8.58 -14.97 -3.80
N ILE A 111 8.37 -13.66 -3.75
CA ILE A 111 7.38 -12.97 -4.60
C ILE A 111 7.68 -13.19 -6.08
N LYS A 112 8.95 -13.07 -6.49
CA LYS A 112 9.37 -13.33 -7.88
C LYS A 112 9.04 -14.75 -8.30
N LYS A 113 9.41 -15.74 -7.49
CA LYS A 113 9.13 -17.17 -7.76
C LYS A 113 7.64 -17.45 -7.87
N LEU A 114 6.81 -16.86 -6.99
CA LEU A 114 5.35 -17.01 -7.03
C LEU A 114 4.75 -16.35 -8.28
N PHE A 115 5.27 -15.18 -8.65
CA PHE A 115 4.84 -14.49 -9.86
C PHE A 115 5.15 -15.30 -11.12
N ASP A 116 6.37 -15.83 -11.26
CA ASP A 116 6.77 -16.65 -12.40
C ASP A 116 5.92 -17.93 -12.51
N LYS A 117 5.63 -18.59 -11.36
CA LYS A 117 4.70 -19.73 -11.31
C LYS A 117 3.30 -19.35 -11.73
N ARG A 118 2.81 -18.19 -11.31
CA ARG A 118 1.49 -17.68 -11.70
C ARG A 118 1.41 -17.43 -13.20
N ILE A 119 2.40 -16.77 -13.80
CA ILE A 119 2.44 -16.52 -15.25
C ILE A 119 2.40 -17.82 -16.04
N LYS A 120 3.19 -18.83 -15.63
CA LYS A 120 3.16 -20.17 -16.25
C LYS A 120 1.78 -20.81 -16.12
N ALA A 121 1.17 -20.80 -14.94
CA ALA A 121 -0.16 -21.36 -14.72
C ALA A 121 -1.24 -20.63 -15.53
N LYS A 122 -1.16 -19.30 -15.63
CA LYS A 122 -2.10 -18.49 -16.44
C LYS A 122 -2.02 -18.84 -17.93
N LYS A 123 -0.82 -19.10 -18.46
CA LYS A 123 -0.62 -19.51 -19.86
C LYS A 123 -1.36 -20.80 -20.23
N TYR A 124 -1.53 -21.71 -19.26
CA TYR A 124 -2.24 -22.98 -19.44
C TYR A 124 -3.66 -22.97 -18.86
N ASN A 125 -4.23 -21.80 -18.57
CA ASN A 125 -5.55 -21.63 -17.94
C ASN A 125 -5.73 -22.46 -16.65
N ASN A 126 -4.63 -22.74 -15.91
CA ASN A 126 -4.67 -23.53 -14.69
C ASN A 126 -5.18 -22.69 -13.50
N PRO A 127 -6.26 -23.11 -12.81
CA PRO A 127 -6.85 -22.39 -11.67
C PRO A 127 -5.88 -22.11 -10.53
N ILE A 128 -4.78 -22.87 -10.38
CA ILE A 128 -3.74 -22.67 -9.37
C ILE A 128 -3.12 -21.28 -9.42
N GLN A 129 -3.25 -20.56 -10.54
CA GLN A 129 -2.84 -19.17 -10.67
C GLN A 129 -3.47 -18.26 -9.62
N ASN A 130 -4.72 -18.56 -9.20
CA ASN A 130 -5.44 -17.78 -8.19
C ASN A 130 -4.85 -18.00 -6.80
N ILE A 131 -4.38 -19.20 -6.51
CA ILE A 131 -3.68 -19.52 -5.25
C ILE A 131 -2.37 -18.72 -5.17
N TYR A 132 -1.58 -18.68 -6.25
CA TYR A 132 -0.35 -17.87 -6.27
C TYR A 132 -0.64 -16.38 -6.09
N LYS A 133 -1.73 -15.86 -6.70
CA LYS A 133 -2.17 -14.47 -6.51
C LYS A 133 -2.55 -14.20 -5.05
N LEU A 134 -3.29 -15.13 -4.44
CA LEU A 134 -3.70 -15.03 -3.04
C LEU A 134 -2.50 -15.02 -2.10
N LEU A 135 -1.55 -15.94 -2.27
CA LEU A 135 -0.34 -16.03 -1.45
C LEU A 135 0.47 -14.73 -1.52
N MET A 136 0.72 -14.19 -2.71
CA MET A 136 1.44 -12.94 -2.86
C MET A 136 0.76 -11.75 -2.16
N ASN A 137 -0.57 -11.65 -2.29
CA ASN A 137 -1.31 -10.56 -1.63
C ASN A 137 -1.38 -10.74 -0.11
N SER A 138 -1.44 -11.98 0.38
CA SER A 138 -1.46 -12.28 1.82
C SER A 138 -0.17 -11.88 2.53
N CYS A 139 0.97 -11.91 1.85
CA CYS A 139 2.26 -11.47 2.42
C CYS A 139 2.20 -10.01 2.90
N TYR A 140 1.60 -9.13 2.10
CA TYR A 140 1.40 -7.73 2.48
C TYR A 140 0.31 -7.58 3.55
N GLY A 141 -0.86 -8.20 3.31
CA GLY A 141 -2.01 -8.08 4.20
C GLY A 141 -1.71 -8.53 5.64
N LYS A 142 -0.89 -9.56 5.80
CA LYS A 142 -0.48 -10.04 7.14
C LYS A 142 0.28 -8.99 7.94
N CYS A 143 1.10 -8.18 7.31
CA CYS A 143 1.86 -7.11 7.99
C CYS A 143 0.94 -6.04 8.60
N LEU A 144 -0.23 -5.79 8.01
CA LEU A 144 -1.16 -4.73 8.42
C LEU A 144 -2.42 -5.22 9.14
N LEU A 145 -2.48 -6.51 9.47
CA LEU A 145 -3.58 -7.02 10.29
C LEU A 145 -3.62 -6.30 11.63
N LYS A 146 -4.82 -5.85 12.01
CA LYS A 146 -5.04 -5.31 13.35
C LYS A 146 -4.74 -6.42 14.37
N PRO A 147 -3.84 -6.21 15.32
CA PRO A 147 -3.54 -7.23 16.31
C PRO A 147 -4.78 -7.52 17.16
N ILE A 148 -5.03 -8.80 17.40
CA ILE A 148 -6.02 -9.28 18.38
C ILE A 148 -5.24 -9.56 19.65
N ASP A 149 -5.12 -8.54 20.48
CA ASP A 149 -4.31 -8.52 21.71
C ASP A 149 -4.96 -9.20 22.91
N THR A 150 -6.17 -9.68 22.74
CA THR A 150 -6.93 -10.35 23.80
C THR A 150 -7.54 -11.65 23.33
N GLU A 151 -7.76 -12.57 24.28
CA GLU A 151 -8.54 -13.78 24.09
C GLU A 151 -9.65 -13.88 25.16
N THR A 152 -10.72 -14.59 24.84
CA THR A 152 -11.83 -14.82 25.78
C THR A 152 -11.79 -16.27 26.26
N LYS A 153 -11.82 -16.46 27.59
CA LYS A 153 -11.93 -17.76 28.27
C LYS A 153 -13.22 -17.82 29.07
N TYR A 154 -13.83 -18.98 29.06
CA TYR A 154 -14.99 -19.28 29.89
C TYR A 154 -14.61 -20.29 30.96
N VAL A 155 -14.86 -19.95 32.23
CA VAL A 155 -14.39 -20.70 33.40
C VAL A 155 -15.59 -21.06 34.29
N SER A 156 -15.59 -22.28 34.83
CA SER A 156 -16.61 -22.69 35.78
C SER A 156 -16.42 -21.97 37.13
N ASN A 157 -17.47 -21.88 37.94
CA ASN A 157 -17.37 -21.32 39.28
C ASN A 157 -16.41 -22.09 40.17
N ASN A 158 -16.32 -23.41 39.96
CA ASN A 158 -15.41 -24.27 40.73
C ASN A 158 -13.91 -23.96 40.43
N ASP A 159 -13.60 -23.56 39.19
CA ASP A 159 -12.23 -23.27 38.76
C ASP A 159 -11.84 -21.79 38.89
N TYR A 160 -12.79 -20.95 39.32
CA TYR A 160 -12.61 -19.49 39.38
C TYR A 160 -11.33 -19.06 40.11
N ASN A 161 -11.19 -19.50 41.37
CA ASN A 161 -10.05 -19.08 42.20
C ASN A 161 -8.70 -19.54 41.61
N THR A 162 -8.66 -20.78 41.12
CA THR A 162 -7.47 -21.33 40.49
C THR A 162 -7.13 -20.58 39.20
N PHE A 163 -8.12 -20.33 38.38
CA PHE A 163 -7.95 -19.59 37.13
C PHE A 163 -7.45 -18.17 37.38
N VAL A 164 -8.07 -17.43 38.30
CA VAL A 164 -7.68 -16.07 38.64
C VAL A 164 -6.27 -16.01 39.21
N SER A 165 -5.89 -16.93 40.12
CA SER A 165 -4.56 -16.95 40.71
C SER A 165 -3.45 -17.16 39.66
N TYR A 166 -3.66 -18.02 38.67
CA TYR A 166 -2.67 -18.26 37.60
C TYR A 166 -2.63 -17.19 36.53
N ASN A 167 -3.76 -16.47 36.31
CA ASN A 167 -3.87 -15.54 35.19
C ASN A 167 -4.01 -14.07 35.62
N TYR A 168 -3.84 -13.75 36.90
CA TYR A 168 -4.11 -12.42 37.47
C TYR A 168 -3.50 -11.28 36.65
N ASN A 169 -2.24 -11.38 36.27
CA ASN A 169 -1.52 -10.34 35.50
C ASN A 169 -1.99 -10.21 34.04
N TRP A 170 -2.73 -11.18 33.54
CA TRP A 170 -3.23 -11.20 32.17
C TRP A 170 -4.71 -10.84 32.06
N ILE A 171 -5.45 -10.86 33.19
CA ILE A 171 -6.89 -10.56 33.19
C ILE A 171 -7.09 -9.07 32.92
N LYS A 172 -7.78 -8.79 31.81
CA LYS A 172 -8.22 -7.43 31.43
C LYS A 172 -9.60 -7.11 32.01
N GLU A 173 -10.52 -8.07 31.88
CA GLU A 173 -11.93 -7.95 32.30
C GLU A 173 -12.41 -9.31 32.76
N GLY A 174 -13.30 -9.33 33.78
CA GLY A 174 -14.02 -10.51 34.23
C GLY A 174 -15.50 -10.19 34.42
N GLU A 175 -16.36 -11.06 33.94
CA GLU A 175 -17.80 -10.92 33.99
C GLU A 175 -18.44 -12.25 34.41
N GLN A 176 -19.27 -12.24 35.45
CA GLN A 176 -20.08 -13.40 35.82
C GLN A 176 -21.30 -13.48 34.88
N LEU A 177 -21.40 -14.57 34.13
CA LEU A 177 -22.51 -14.76 33.19
C LEU A 177 -23.76 -15.35 33.86
N ASN A 178 -23.53 -16.23 34.83
CA ASN A 178 -24.56 -16.87 35.66
C ASN A 178 -23.89 -17.49 36.91
N ASP A 179 -24.67 -18.14 37.77
CA ASP A 179 -24.18 -18.71 39.04
C ASP A 179 -23.08 -19.76 38.86
N ASN A 180 -22.89 -20.32 37.67
CA ASN A 180 -21.94 -21.40 37.41
C ASN A 180 -20.80 -21.05 36.45
N ARG A 181 -20.82 -19.88 35.83
CA ARG A 181 -19.88 -19.58 34.74
C ARG A 181 -19.43 -18.11 34.72
N TRP A 182 -18.14 -17.92 34.54
CA TRP A 182 -17.45 -16.66 34.31
C TRP A 182 -16.91 -16.56 32.90
N LYS A 183 -16.87 -15.34 32.37
CA LYS A 183 -16.18 -14.95 31.14
C LYS A 183 -15.03 -14.03 31.49
N PHE A 184 -13.84 -14.41 31.11
CA PHE A 184 -12.64 -13.59 31.24
C PHE A 184 -12.11 -13.16 29.88
N LYS A 185 -11.67 -11.92 29.81
CA LYS A 185 -10.91 -11.39 28.69
C LYS A 185 -9.47 -11.21 29.17
N LEU A 186 -8.55 -11.91 28.51
CA LEU A 186 -7.13 -11.94 28.87
C LEU A 186 -6.31 -11.24 27.83
N TYR A 187 -5.26 -10.53 28.24
CA TYR A 187 -4.23 -10.09 27.33
C TYR A 187 -3.42 -11.27 26.82
N LYS A 188 -3.04 -11.22 25.56
CA LYS A 188 -2.08 -12.13 24.95
C LYS A 188 -0.67 -11.62 25.06
N SER A 189 0.32 -12.54 25.03
CA SER A 189 1.71 -12.15 24.84
C SER A 189 1.87 -11.37 23.53
N ILE A 190 2.78 -10.39 23.51
CA ILE A 190 3.10 -9.64 22.30
C ILE A 190 3.56 -10.55 21.16
N ASP A 191 4.23 -11.65 21.45
CA ASP A 191 4.70 -12.62 20.47
C ASP A 191 3.55 -13.32 19.73
N ASP A 192 2.36 -13.42 20.35
CA ASP A 192 1.18 -14.06 19.77
C ASP A 192 0.43 -13.15 18.77
N HIS A 193 0.66 -11.84 18.82
CA HIS A 193 -0.08 -10.89 17.99
C HIS A 193 0.80 -9.83 17.31
N PHE A 194 2.12 -9.97 17.40
CA PHE A 194 3.06 -9.04 16.76
C PHE A 194 2.95 -9.07 15.23
N ASN A 195 2.86 -7.90 14.61
CA ASN A 195 2.88 -7.72 13.18
C ASN A 195 3.97 -6.72 12.77
N LEU A 196 4.61 -6.97 11.63
CA LEU A 196 5.63 -6.09 11.04
C LEU A 196 4.99 -4.89 10.34
N VAL A 197 4.28 -4.05 11.10
CA VAL A 197 3.47 -2.93 10.57
C VAL A 197 4.32 -1.98 9.73
N HIS A 198 5.55 -1.67 10.16
CA HIS A 198 6.47 -0.83 9.40
C HIS A 198 6.76 -1.37 7.99
N CYS A 199 6.90 -2.68 7.84
CA CYS A 199 7.06 -3.32 6.53
C CYS A 199 5.80 -3.15 5.66
N GLY A 200 4.63 -3.31 6.26
CA GLY A 200 3.35 -3.09 5.58
C GLY A 200 3.17 -1.65 5.11
N VAL A 201 3.60 -0.67 5.91
CA VAL A 201 3.60 0.75 5.54
C VAL A 201 4.51 1.00 4.36
N GLU A 202 5.76 0.47 4.36
CA GLU A 202 6.67 0.60 3.21
C GLU A 202 6.08 0.02 1.91
N VAL A 203 5.42 -1.16 1.99
CA VAL A 203 4.76 -1.77 0.82
C VAL A 203 3.62 -0.88 0.31
N LEU A 204 2.80 -0.32 1.22
CA LEU A 204 1.72 0.59 0.85
C LEU A 204 2.27 1.86 0.19
N SER A 205 3.31 2.46 0.75
CA SER A 205 3.95 3.67 0.21
C SER A 205 4.58 3.39 -1.16
N MET A 206 5.24 2.24 -1.33
CA MET A 206 5.78 1.83 -2.63
C MET A 206 4.67 1.55 -3.65
N SER A 207 3.53 1.00 -3.24
CA SER A 207 2.39 0.82 -4.14
C SER A 207 1.84 2.16 -4.64
N LYS A 208 1.76 3.15 -3.76
CA LYS A 208 1.41 4.53 -4.15
C LYS A 208 2.44 5.11 -5.10
N ARG A 209 3.74 4.92 -4.85
CA ARG A 209 4.81 5.38 -5.77
C ARG A 209 4.64 4.84 -7.17
N ILE A 210 4.32 3.55 -7.33
CA ILE A 210 4.07 2.94 -8.64
C ILE A 210 2.95 3.67 -9.39
N MET A 211 1.89 4.04 -8.70
CA MET A 211 0.78 4.81 -9.28
C MET A 211 1.14 6.27 -9.50
N ASN A 212 1.75 6.93 -8.52
CA ASN A 212 2.10 8.34 -8.58
C ASN A 212 3.04 8.66 -9.76
N GLU A 213 3.98 7.78 -10.08
CA GLU A 213 4.85 7.93 -11.24
C GLU A 213 4.08 8.07 -12.55
N VAL A 214 2.95 7.41 -12.66
CA VAL A 214 2.08 7.48 -13.84
C VAL A 214 1.12 8.65 -13.76
N LEU A 215 0.45 8.83 -12.62
CA LEU A 215 -0.57 9.86 -12.42
C LEU A 215 0.04 11.27 -12.49
N CYS A 216 1.16 11.51 -11.79
CA CYS A 216 1.84 12.79 -11.85
C CYS A 216 2.39 13.10 -13.24
N LEU A 217 2.94 12.09 -13.94
CA LEU A 217 3.41 12.27 -15.31
C LEU A 217 2.25 12.58 -16.27
N ALA A 218 1.12 11.88 -16.13
CA ALA A 218 -0.06 12.16 -16.96
C ALA A 218 -0.54 13.62 -16.78
N GLU A 219 -0.61 14.10 -15.54
CA GLU A 219 -0.97 15.48 -15.26
C GLU A 219 0.09 16.48 -15.79
N ASP A 220 1.38 16.17 -15.63
CA ASP A 220 2.47 17.00 -16.14
C ASP A 220 2.51 17.08 -17.69
N LEU A 221 1.93 16.10 -18.38
CA LEU A 221 1.77 16.05 -19.84
C LEU A 221 0.40 16.60 -20.32
N ASP A 222 -0.39 17.15 -19.42
CA ASP A 222 -1.76 17.60 -19.69
C ASP A 222 -2.65 16.50 -20.32
N ILE A 223 -2.48 15.27 -19.81
CA ILE A 223 -3.31 14.12 -20.16
C ILE A 223 -4.47 14.04 -19.19
N GLU A 224 -5.68 14.19 -19.71
CA GLU A 224 -6.90 14.09 -18.94
C GLU A 224 -7.11 12.67 -18.41
N MET A 225 -7.27 12.56 -17.09
CA MET A 225 -7.55 11.30 -16.38
C MET A 225 -9.02 11.26 -15.99
N TYR A 226 -9.78 10.37 -16.61
CA TYR A 226 -11.23 10.28 -16.41
C TYR A 226 -11.61 9.55 -15.13
N TYR A 227 -10.84 8.49 -14.79
CA TYR A 227 -11.10 7.67 -13.63
C TYR A 227 -9.86 6.89 -13.18
N THR A 228 -9.73 6.69 -11.88
CA THR A 228 -8.69 5.83 -11.28
C THR A 228 -9.30 4.96 -10.18
N ASP A 229 -8.88 3.70 -10.09
CA ASP A 229 -9.24 2.82 -8.98
C ASP A 229 -8.06 1.91 -8.63
N THR A 230 -7.50 2.11 -7.46
CA THR A 230 -6.40 1.33 -6.85
C THR A 230 -5.16 1.21 -7.72
N ASP A 231 -5.21 0.45 -8.82
CA ASP A 231 -4.10 0.15 -9.74
C ASP A 231 -4.51 0.27 -11.22
N SER A 232 -5.53 1.07 -11.50
CA SER A 232 -5.99 1.36 -12.85
C SER A 232 -6.13 2.86 -13.11
N ILE A 233 -6.04 3.24 -14.39
CA ILE A 233 -6.25 4.59 -14.89
C ILE A 233 -7.01 4.52 -16.20
N HIS A 234 -8.04 5.35 -16.36
CA HIS A 234 -8.77 5.56 -17.60
C HIS A 234 -8.32 6.88 -18.23
N ILE A 235 -7.73 6.79 -19.40
CA ILE A 235 -7.27 7.92 -20.22
C ILE A 235 -7.66 7.71 -21.67
N ASN A 236 -7.57 8.76 -22.48
CA ASN A 236 -7.78 8.62 -23.91
C ASN A 236 -6.72 7.72 -24.56
N ASN A 237 -7.16 6.74 -25.38
CA ASN A 237 -6.28 5.78 -26.03
C ASN A 237 -5.18 6.46 -26.87
N SER A 238 -5.48 7.59 -27.53
CA SER A 238 -4.51 8.36 -28.32
C SER A 238 -3.33 8.89 -27.50
N LYS A 239 -3.46 8.99 -26.18
CA LYS A 239 -2.44 9.52 -25.26
C LYS A 239 -1.56 8.43 -24.64
N ILE A 240 -1.93 7.15 -24.77
CA ILE A 240 -1.21 6.04 -24.13
C ILE A 240 0.24 5.97 -24.62
N LYS A 241 0.47 6.12 -25.94
CA LYS A 241 1.81 6.08 -26.51
C LYS A 241 2.68 7.23 -25.97
N LEU A 242 2.17 8.45 -25.96
CA LEU A 242 2.88 9.60 -25.41
C LEU A 242 3.29 9.37 -23.95
N LEU A 243 2.33 8.92 -23.14
CA LEU A 243 2.58 8.62 -21.71
C LEU A 243 3.64 7.54 -21.53
N ALA A 244 3.58 6.46 -22.33
CA ALA A 244 4.52 5.35 -22.26
C ALA A 244 5.95 5.76 -22.67
N ASP A 245 6.08 6.54 -23.74
CA ASP A 245 7.36 7.01 -24.25
C ASP A 245 8.05 7.97 -23.24
N GLU A 246 7.31 8.93 -22.69
CA GLU A 246 7.83 9.86 -21.68
C GLU A 246 8.12 9.14 -20.35
N PHE A 247 7.29 8.18 -19.95
CA PHE A 247 7.54 7.35 -18.77
C PHE A 247 8.85 6.57 -18.92
N LYS A 248 9.10 5.99 -20.09
CA LYS A 248 10.36 5.27 -20.37
C LYS A 248 11.58 6.17 -20.31
N LYS A 249 11.50 7.39 -20.85
CA LYS A 249 12.58 8.38 -20.76
C LYS A 249 12.92 8.73 -19.31
N LEU A 250 11.89 8.96 -18.48
CA LEU A 250 12.06 9.39 -17.08
C LEU A 250 12.49 8.25 -16.15
N ASN A 251 11.96 7.04 -16.34
CA ASN A 251 12.13 5.94 -15.41
C ASN A 251 13.03 4.81 -15.91
N GLY A 252 13.49 4.85 -17.18
CA GLY A 252 14.36 3.85 -17.77
C GLY A 252 13.75 2.45 -17.96
N ARG A 253 12.40 2.35 -17.87
CA ARG A 253 11.65 1.09 -17.98
C ARG A 253 10.34 1.28 -18.73
N ASP A 254 9.85 0.20 -19.34
CA ASP A 254 8.59 0.25 -20.09
C ASP A 254 7.39 0.34 -19.13
N LEU A 255 6.44 1.24 -19.45
CA LEU A 255 5.18 1.39 -18.73
C LEU A 255 4.23 0.25 -19.05
N ILE A 256 4.11 -0.12 -20.32
CA ILE A 256 3.15 -1.08 -20.82
C ILE A 256 3.80 -2.45 -20.98
N GLY A 257 3.11 -3.51 -20.53
CA GLY A 257 3.58 -4.88 -20.66
C GLY A 257 2.90 -5.86 -19.70
N LYS A 258 3.42 -7.09 -19.65
CA LYS A 258 2.91 -8.18 -18.79
C LYS A 258 3.80 -8.46 -17.58
N GLY A 259 4.85 -7.69 -17.39
CA GLY A 259 5.78 -7.81 -16.26
C GLY A 259 5.23 -7.23 -14.97
N MET A 260 5.97 -7.46 -13.87
CA MET A 260 5.63 -6.85 -12.57
C MET A 260 5.74 -5.32 -12.65
N GLY A 261 4.68 -4.61 -12.19
CA GLY A 261 4.63 -3.15 -12.19
C GLY A 261 4.39 -2.51 -13.55
N GLN A 262 4.11 -3.30 -14.59
CA GLN A 262 3.67 -2.80 -15.89
C GLN A 262 2.16 -2.79 -15.99
N PHE A 263 1.64 -1.83 -16.75
CA PHE A 263 0.23 -1.68 -17.06
C PHE A 263 -0.11 -2.43 -18.35
N HIS A 264 -1.34 -2.86 -18.46
CA HIS A 264 -1.93 -3.47 -19.67
C HIS A 264 -3.42 -3.19 -19.68
N THR A 265 -4.03 -3.28 -20.86
CA THR A 265 -5.48 -3.17 -21.01
C THR A 265 -6.19 -4.25 -20.19
N ASP A 266 -7.16 -3.85 -19.36
CA ASP A 266 -7.95 -4.75 -18.51
C ASP A 266 -9.29 -5.14 -19.18
N PHE A 267 -9.63 -4.51 -20.30
CA PHE A 267 -10.81 -4.88 -21.06
C PHE A 267 -10.65 -6.27 -21.67
N SER A 268 -11.65 -7.11 -21.48
CA SER A 268 -11.71 -8.46 -22.05
C SER A 268 -13.14 -8.77 -22.50
N SER A 269 -13.26 -9.55 -23.59
CA SER A 269 -14.54 -10.03 -24.10
C SER A 269 -14.35 -11.37 -24.79
N ASP A 270 -15.31 -12.27 -24.66
CA ASP A 270 -15.34 -13.54 -25.35
C ASP A 270 -15.92 -13.38 -26.79
N ILE A 271 -16.52 -12.23 -27.06
CA ILE A 271 -17.25 -11.96 -28.34
C ILE A 271 -16.42 -11.06 -29.26
N LEU A 272 -15.78 -10.01 -28.70
CA LEU A 272 -15.00 -9.03 -29.44
C LEU A 272 -13.63 -9.58 -29.81
N LYS A 273 -13.14 -9.22 -31.01
CA LYS A 273 -11.84 -9.65 -31.55
C LYS A 273 -10.85 -8.48 -31.61
N GLY A 274 -9.56 -8.82 -31.59
CA GLY A 274 -8.47 -7.86 -31.62
C GLY A 274 -8.22 -7.18 -30.27
N GLU A 275 -7.67 -5.96 -30.29
CA GLU A 275 -7.51 -5.15 -29.12
C GLU A 275 -8.85 -4.59 -28.68
N ILE A 276 -9.21 -4.79 -27.41
CA ILE A 276 -10.49 -4.35 -26.87
C ILE A 276 -10.30 -2.99 -26.22
N LEU A 277 -11.09 -2.01 -26.68
CA LEU A 277 -11.05 -0.62 -26.25
C LEU A 277 -12.45 -0.15 -25.86
N ALA A 278 -12.51 0.89 -25.02
CA ALA A 278 -13.76 1.57 -24.75
C ALA A 278 -14.03 2.64 -25.81
N LYS A 279 -15.20 2.58 -26.46
CA LYS A 279 -15.71 3.61 -27.37
C LYS A 279 -16.27 4.78 -26.60
N ARG A 280 -16.96 4.50 -25.52
CA ARG A 280 -17.60 5.46 -24.63
C ARG A 280 -17.56 4.93 -23.20
N SER A 281 -17.29 5.83 -22.24
CA SER A 281 -17.36 5.52 -20.82
C SER A 281 -18.19 6.56 -20.09
N ILE A 282 -18.93 6.14 -19.07
CA ILE A 282 -19.72 7.00 -18.19
C ILE A 282 -19.32 6.68 -16.77
N PHE A 283 -18.76 7.66 -16.08
CA PHE A 283 -18.32 7.54 -14.68
C PHE A 283 -19.32 8.28 -13.78
N LEU A 284 -20.00 7.54 -12.90
CA LEU A 284 -21.01 8.08 -11.99
C LEU A 284 -20.46 8.28 -10.56
N GLY A 285 -19.35 7.64 -10.23
CA GLY A 285 -18.72 7.74 -8.93
C GLY A 285 -17.81 6.57 -8.62
N LYS A 286 -17.34 6.48 -7.38
CA LYS A 286 -16.44 5.43 -6.93
C LYS A 286 -17.03 4.03 -7.19
N LYS A 287 -16.32 3.23 -8.01
CA LYS A 287 -16.72 1.86 -8.41
C LYS A 287 -18.09 1.77 -9.13
N CYS A 288 -18.53 2.87 -9.70
CA CYS A 288 -19.78 2.95 -10.45
C CYS A 288 -19.51 3.61 -11.80
N TYR A 289 -19.33 2.81 -12.84
CA TYR A 289 -19.08 3.25 -14.20
C TYR A 289 -19.56 2.18 -15.20
N ILE A 290 -19.74 2.59 -16.46
CA ILE A 290 -20.13 1.73 -17.59
C ILE A 290 -19.21 2.06 -18.77
N ASP A 291 -18.67 1.03 -19.40
CA ASP A 291 -17.87 1.10 -20.61
C ASP A 291 -18.60 0.41 -21.78
N GLU A 292 -18.75 1.11 -22.89
CA GLU A 292 -19.16 0.53 -24.18
C GLU A 292 -17.90 0.08 -24.92
N LEU A 293 -17.71 -1.24 -25.03
CA LEU A 293 -16.49 -1.83 -25.58
C LEU A 293 -16.62 -2.15 -27.07
N TYR A 294 -15.52 -2.06 -27.82
CA TYR A 294 -15.40 -2.54 -29.18
C TYR A 294 -14.05 -3.25 -29.39
N GLY A 295 -14.00 -4.15 -30.37
CA GLY A 295 -12.77 -4.82 -30.78
C GLY A 295 -12.18 -4.18 -32.03
N SER A 296 -10.88 -4.04 -32.12
CA SER A 296 -10.19 -3.39 -33.24
C SER A 296 -10.35 -4.16 -34.58
N GLU A 297 -10.69 -5.46 -34.51
CA GLU A 297 -10.90 -6.33 -35.67
C GLU A 297 -12.42 -6.60 -35.99
N SER A 298 -13.33 -6.03 -35.21
CA SER A 298 -14.76 -6.07 -35.47
C SER A 298 -15.10 -4.86 -36.34
N GLY A 299 -15.22 -5.09 -37.64
CA GLY A 299 -15.72 -4.11 -38.59
C GLY A 299 -17.16 -3.71 -38.36
#